data_bd288cdc57fa808119604640d04cf8fe
#
_entry.id   bd288cdc57fa808119604640d04cf8fe
#
_cell.length_a   1.000
_cell.length_b   1.000
_cell.length_c   1.000
_cell.angle_alpha   90.00
_cell.angle_beta   90.00
_cell.angle_gamma   90.00
#
_symmetry.space_group_name_H-M   'P 1'
#
loop_
_entity.id
_entity.type
_entity.pdbx_description
1 polymer ?
#
loop_
_entity_poly.entity_id
_entity_poly.type
_entity_poly.pdbx_seq_one_letter_code
_entity_poly.pdbx_strand_id
1 'polypeptide(L)'
;MVTRFLQRFLPVVAFNQFTQKLTMSSAANGLPSPPKRPTPLTIGTHNGTFHCDEVVACFMLKQLPEYENAEIFRSRDDEALRAKCDIIVDVGGVFDHEKKWYDHHQLTFKETFSTVHPELGDEFDIRLSSAGLVYSFYGERVIQSILQRERNIQLSEANMKLAFLQIYRNFICELDAIDNGVPMFEGGEPRYKISTHLSARIGKLNPSWQDMNLDTDQRFHMAMSVAGKEFVENVLEVACSWIAARDHVRLALEKAASIHESRQILLLETFCPWKVHLDSLEKEYDVKGVPKLVIFNDGNSWRVAGVPVTPTSYVGRKFLPKPWRGLRDKELCQIAEIEDLTFVHHTGFIGGAKTKEAALAMALKSIDFADE
;
A
#
# COMPACT_ATOMS: atom_id res chain seq x y z
N MET A 1 -21.08 22.45 15.31
CA MET A 1 -20.45 23.18 14.19
C MET A 1 -19.26 22.37 13.69
N VAL A 2 -19.55 21.17 13.19
CA VAL A 2 -18.53 20.27 12.62
C VAL A 2 -19.21 19.57 11.45
N THR A 3 -19.16 20.19 10.27
CA THR A 3 -19.53 19.52 9.02
C THR A 3 -19.11 20.44 7.87
N ARG A 4 -17.94 20.18 7.27
CA ARG A 4 -17.52 20.61 5.92
C ARG A 4 -15.99 20.51 5.77
N PHE A 5 -15.47 19.30 5.60
CA PHE A 5 -14.10 19.11 5.11
C PHE A 5 -13.97 17.72 4.43
N LEU A 6 -14.65 17.54 3.31
CA LEU A 6 -14.37 16.45 2.39
C LEU A 6 -15.11 16.69 1.07
N GLN A 7 -14.66 17.68 0.30
CA GLN A 7 -15.01 17.81 -1.12
C GLN A 7 -14.12 18.87 -1.76
N ARG A 8 -12.98 18.44 -2.28
CA ARG A 8 -12.24 19.14 -3.36
C ARG A 8 -10.95 18.36 -3.61
N PHE A 9 -10.98 17.55 -4.65
CA PHE A 9 -9.81 17.27 -5.52
C PHE A 9 -10.23 16.25 -6.58
N LEU A 10 -10.75 16.74 -7.68
CA LEU A 10 -10.62 16.16 -9.02
C LEU A 10 -10.97 17.24 -10.04
N PRO A 11 -10.08 17.63 -10.94
CA PRO A 11 -10.47 18.41 -12.11
C PRO A 11 -11.07 17.47 -13.15
N VAL A 12 -12.30 17.76 -13.55
CA VAL A 12 -12.97 17.15 -14.69
C VAL A 12 -12.30 17.64 -15.96
N VAL A 13 -11.59 16.77 -16.65
CA VAL A 13 -11.14 17.02 -18.02
C VAL A 13 -12.25 16.57 -18.97
N ALA A 14 -12.84 17.55 -19.67
CA ALA A 14 -13.86 17.31 -20.67
C ALA A 14 -13.27 16.58 -21.88
N PHE A 15 -13.79 15.40 -22.19
CA PHE A 15 -13.52 14.69 -23.43
C PHE A 15 -14.44 15.20 -24.55
N ASN A 16 -13.84 15.82 -25.56
CA ASN A 16 -14.50 16.19 -26.81
C ASN A 16 -14.63 14.93 -27.70
N GLN A 17 -15.85 14.57 -28.02
CA GLN A 17 -16.16 13.50 -28.98
C GLN A 17 -15.94 13.98 -30.41
N PHE A 18 -14.99 13.37 -31.10
CA PHE A 18 -14.91 13.41 -32.56
C PHE A 18 -15.48 12.10 -33.13
N THR A 19 -16.70 12.15 -33.64
CA THR A 19 -17.30 11.06 -34.43
C THR A 19 -16.89 11.18 -35.88
N GLN A 20 -16.02 10.31 -36.38
CA GLN A 20 -15.84 10.07 -37.78
C GLN A 20 -16.68 8.84 -38.22
N LYS A 21 -17.64 9.08 -39.08
CA LYS A 21 -18.39 8.04 -39.83
C LYS A 21 -17.48 7.41 -40.87
N LEU A 22 -17.15 6.14 -40.70
CA LEU A 22 -16.61 5.29 -41.75
C LEU A 22 -17.73 4.41 -42.32
N THR A 23 -18.05 4.63 -43.59
CA THR A 23 -18.94 3.79 -44.43
C THR A 23 -18.21 2.47 -44.73
N MET A 24 -18.74 1.35 -44.31
CA MET A 24 -18.26 0.02 -44.66
C MET A 24 -19.08 -0.55 -45.82
N SER A 25 -18.35 -0.89 -46.88
CA SER A 25 -18.83 -1.71 -48.00
C SER A 25 -18.96 -3.18 -47.59
N SER A 26 -20.08 -3.79 -47.90
CA SER A 26 -20.34 -5.20 -47.62
C SER A 26 -19.66 -6.09 -48.67
N ALA A 27 -18.71 -6.92 -48.22
CA ALA A 27 -18.32 -8.13 -48.93
C ALA A 27 -18.42 -9.32 -47.95
N ALA A 28 -19.42 -10.15 -48.21
CA ALA A 28 -19.62 -11.39 -47.48
C ALA A 28 -18.60 -12.44 -47.95
N ASN A 29 -17.59 -12.69 -47.12
CA ASN A 29 -16.78 -13.93 -47.21
C ASN A 29 -16.77 -14.59 -45.87
N GLY A 30 -17.19 -15.88 -45.84
CA GLY A 30 -17.34 -16.69 -44.66
C GLY A 30 -16.07 -16.77 -43.81
N LEU A 31 -16.06 -16.05 -42.71
CA LEU A 31 -15.07 -16.21 -41.63
C LEU A 31 -15.38 -17.53 -40.89
N PRO A 32 -14.34 -18.34 -40.61
CA PRO A 32 -14.52 -19.49 -39.75
C PRO A 32 -15.09 -19.04 -38.37
N SER A 33 -16.07 -19.82 -37.87
CA SER A 33 -16.64 -19.57 -36.56
C SER A 33 -15.52 -19.35 -35.53
N PRO A 34 -15.62 -18.34 -34.65
CA PRO A 34 -14.61 -18.14 -33.63
C PRO A 34 -14.46 -19.43 -32.82
N PRO A 35 -13.23 -19.82 -32.43
CA PRO A 35 -13.01 -21.02 -31.65
C PRO A 35 -13.90 -20.95 -30.40
N LYS A 36 -14.58 -22.06 -30.08
CA LYS A 36 -15.37 -22.20 -28.84
C LYS A 36 -14.47 -21.74 -27.70
N ARG A 37 -14.89 -20.72 -26.95
CA ARG A 37 -14.17 -20.31 -25.74
C ARG A 37 -14.01 -21.56 -24.85
N PRO A 38 -12.81 -21.84 -24.35
CA PRO A 38 -12.66 -22.88 -23.34
C PRO A 38 -13.64 -22.61 -22.21
N THR A 39 -14.19 -23.66 -21.62
CA THR A 39 -14.99 -23.56 -20.38
C THR A 39 -14.28 -22.66 -19.39
N PRO A 40 -14.96 -21.72 -18.70
CA PRO A 40 -14.33 -20.90 -17.68
C PRO A 40 -13.58 -21.78 -16.67
N LEU A 41 -12.39 -21.36 -16.26
CA LEU A 41 -11.67 -22.03 -15.17
C LEU A 41 -12.48 -21.90 -13.86
N THR A 42 -12.22 -22.78 -12.90
CA THR A 42 -12.90 -22.80 -11.61
C THR A 42 -11.88 -22.62 -10.46
N ILE A 43 -12.15 -21.64 -9.61
CA ILE A 43 -11.40 -21.41 -8.36
C ILE A 43 -12.17 -22.07 -7.23
N GLY A 44 -11.56 -23.04 -6.55
CA GLY A 44 -12.12 -23.74 -5.41
C GLY A 44 -11.74 -23.08 -4.08
N THR A 45 -12.68 -22.99 -3.14
CA THR A 45 -12.43 -22.64 -1.75
C THR A 45 -13.46 -23.27 -0.83
N HIS A 46 -13.31 -23.13 0.50
CA HIS A 46 -14.27 -23.69 1.44
C HIS A 46 -15.62 -22.97 1.43
N ASN A 47 -16.68 -23.68 1.81
CA ASN A 47 -18.00 -23.12 2.05
C ASN A 47 -18.20 -22.77 3.54
N GLY A 48 -19.38 -22.21 3.85
CA GLY A 48 -19.74 -21.75 5.19
C GLY A 48 -19.20 -20.34 5.48
N THR A 49 -18.85 -20.08 6.73
CA THR A 49 -18.24 -18.81 7.16
C THR A 49 -16.96 -18.57 6.40
N PHE A 50 -16.83 -17.39 5.81
CA PHE A 50 -15.63 -16.98 5.08
C PHE A 50 -14.78 -16.00 5.89
N HIS A 51 -13.46 -15.98 5.59
CA HIS A 51 -12.48 -15.11 6.18
C HIS A 51 -11.93 -14.13 5.14
N CYS A 52 -10.99 -13.32 5.53
CA CYS A 52 -10.46 -12.29 4.64
C CYS A 52 -9.44 -12.85 3.64
N ASP A 53 -8.72 -13.88 4.03
CA ASP A 53 -7.61 -14.43 3.27
C ASP A 53 -8.07 -15.12 1.98
N GLU A 54 -9.02 -16.09 2.03
CA GLU A 54 -9.52 -16.72 0.81
C GLU A 54 -10.35 -15.76 -0.05
N VAL A 55 -11.00 -14.77 0.57
CA VAL A 55 -11.68 -13.69 -0.16
C VAL A 55 -10.71 -12.89 -1.00
N VAL A 56 -9.57 -12.48 -0.41
CA VAL A 56 -8.51 -11.75 -1.12
C VAL A 56 -7.79 -12.64 -2.11
N ALA A 57 -7.50 -13.90 -1.77
CA ALA A 57 -6.89 -14.87 -2.67
C ALA A 57 -7.73 -15.06 -3.95
N CYS A 58 -9.02 -15.31 -3.81
CA CYS A 58 -9.96 -15.44 -4.94
C CYS A 58 -10.03 -14.15 -5.75
N PHE A 59 -10.06 -12.98 -5.10
CA PHE A 59 -10.05 -11.70 -5.80
C PHE A 59 -8.78 -11.53 -6.63
N MET A 60 -7.60 -11.76 -6.05
CA MET A 60 -6.32 -11.64 -6.75
C MET A 60 -6.23 -12.56 -7.97
N LEU A 61 -6.64 -13.81 -7.83
CA LEU A 61 -6.68 -14.74 -8.95
C LEU A 61 -7.56 -14.22 -10.09
N LYS A 62 -8.73 -13.67 -9.80
CA LYS A 62 -9.62 -13.09 -10.82
C LYS A 62 -9.08 -11.83 -11.51
N GLN A 63 -7.97 -11.25 -11.05
CA GLN A 63 -7.27 -10.20 -11.79
C GLN A 63 -6.40 -10.74 -12.94
N LEU A 64 -6.11 -12.04 -12.94
CA LEU A 64 -5.29 -12.67 -13.96
C LEU A 64 -6.15 -13.00 -15.20
N PRO A 65 -5.63 -12.82 -16.43
CA PRO A 65 -6.41 -13.03 -17.66
C PRO A 65 -7.03 -14.43 -17.76
N GLU A 66 -6.32 -15.47 -17.32
CA GLU A 66 -6.81 -16.85 -17.35
C GLU A 66 -7.95 -17.12 -16.36
N TYR A 67 -8.03 -16.36 -15.26
CA TYR A 67 -9.05 -16.53 -14.21
C TYR A 67 -10.09 -15.39 -14.18
N GLU A 68 -10.02 -14.41 -15.07
CA GLU A 68 -10.93 -13.26 -15.09
C GLU A 68 -12.40 -13.69 -15.07
N ASN A 69 -12.73 -14.69 -15.89
CA ASN A 69 -14.10 -15.26 -16.00
C ASN A 69 -14.28 -16.54 -15.18
N ALA A 70 -13.33 -16.89 -14.29
CA ALA A 70 -13.41 -18.09 -13.50
C ALA A 70 -14.64 -18.10 -12.58
N GLU A 71 -15.27 -19.25 -12.45
CA GLU A 71 -16.33 -19.49 -11.46
C GLU A 71 -15.71 -19.76 -10.10
N ILE A 72 -16.40 -19.34 -9.01
CA ILE A 72 -16.01 -19.68 -7.65
C ILE A 72 -16.84 -20.88 -7.21
N PHE A 73 -16.18 -21.97 -6.87
CA PHE A 73 -16.82 -23.18 -6.33
C PHE A 73 -16.45 -23.32 -4.85
N ARG A 74 -17.44 -23.18 -3.98
CA ARG A 74 -17.24 -23.25 -2.54
C ARG A 74 -17.71 -24.59 -1.99
N SER A 75 -16.79 -25.38 -1.44
CA SER A 75 -17.06 -26.72 -0.91
C SER A 75 -16.00 -27.12 0.13
N ARG A 76 -16.34 -28.09 1.01
CA ARG A 76 -15.38 -28.82 1.85
C ARG A 76 -15.28 -30.29 1.44
N ASP A 77 -15.89 -30.65 0.34
CA ASP A 77 -15.77 -31.97 -0.27
C ASP A 77 -14.53 -32.02 -1.16
N ASP A 78 -13.48 -32.66 -0.68
CA ASP A 78 -12.19 -32.78 -1.35
C ASP A 78 -12.29 -33.42 -2.74
N GLU A 79 -13.13 -34.45 -2.91
CA GLU A 79 -13.31 -35.11 -4.20
C GLU A 79 -13.94 -34.18 -5.22
N ALA A 80 -14.96 -33.43 -4.80
CA ALA A 80 -15.64 -32.45 -5.64
C ALA A 80 -14.70 -31.30 -6.01
N LEU A 81 -13.89 -30.80 -5.07
CA LEU A 81 -12.90 -29.75 -5.32
C LEU A 81 -11.85 -30.22 -6.35
N ARG A 82 -11.26 -31.40 -6.14
CA ARG A 82 -10.26 -31.96 -7.05
C ARG A 82 -10.79 -32.27 -8.44
N ALA A 83 -12.06 -32.63 -8.54
CA ALA A 83 -12.70 -32.96 -9.83
C ALA A 83 -13.11 -31.73 -10.64
N LYS A 84 -13.41 -30.60 -9.98
CA LYS A 84 -14.02 -29.43 -10.63
C LYS A 84 -13.13 -28.22 -10.72
N CYS A 85 -12.12 -28.09 -9.83
CA CYS A 85 -11.37 -26.84 -9.69
C CYS A 85 -9.98 -26.92 -10.34
N ASP A 86 -9.61 -25.85 -11.03
CA ASP A 86 -8.32 -25.69 -11.67
C ASP A 86 -7.26 -25.13 -10.71
N ILE A 87 -7.71 -24.48 -9.63
CA ILE A 87 -6.90 -23.92 -8.54
C ILE A 87 -7.73 -23.97 -7.27
N ILE A 88 -7.11 -24.32 -6.14
CA ILE A 88 -7.77 -24.48 -4.86
C ILE A 88 -7.05 -23.60 -3.82
N VAL A 89 -7.81 -22.82 -3.06
CA VAL A 89 -7.30 -21.93 -1.99
C VAL A 89 -8.03 -22.19 -0.68
N ASP A 90 -7.30 -22.18 0.42
CA ASP A 90 -7.78 -22.23 1.80
C ASP A 90 -8.66 -23.44 2.14
N VAL A 91 -8.43 -24.58 1.49
CA VAL A 91 -9.13 -25.83 1.74
C VAL A 91 -8.36 -27.02 1.15
N GLY A 92 -8.55 -28.19 1.74
CA GLY A 92 -7.99 -29.46 1.25
C GLY A 92 -6.70 -29.90 1.96
N GLY A 93 -6.16 -29.10 2.88
CA GLY A 93 -5.03 -29.47 3.73
C GLY A 93 -3.71 -29.65 2.98
N VAL A 94 -3.51 -29.01 1.80
CA VAL A 94 -2.33 -29.21 0.96
C VAL A 94 -1.82 -27.88 0.42
N PHE A 95 -0.52 -27.62 0.58
CA PHE A 95 0.20 -26.62 -0.20
C PHE A 95 1.05 -27.34 -1.25
N ASP A 96 0.77 -27.08 -2.52
CA ASP A 96 1.52 -27.62 -3.66
C ASP A 96 1.35 -26.65 -4.85
N HIS A 97 2.39 -25.85 -5.13
CA HIS A 97 2.36 -24.84 -6.19
C HIS A 97 2.17 -25.46 -7.58
N GLU A 98 2.78 -26.63 -7.86
CA GLU A 98 2.67 -27.28 -9.17
C GLU A 98 1.24 -27.77 -9.45
N LYS A 99 0.54 -28.20 -8.40
CA LYS A 99 -0.88 -28.59 -8.47
C LYS A 99 -1.84 -27.43 -8.31
N LYS A 100 -1.35 -26.23 -8.03
CA LYS A 100 -2.13 -25.03 -7.75
C LYS A 100 -3.05 -25.18 -6.53
N TRP A 101 -2.54 -25.77 -5.47
CA TRP A 101 -3.21 -25.92 -4.19
C TRP A 101 -2.54 -25.05 -3.15
N TYR A 102 -3.29 -24.14 -2.56
CA TYR A 102 -2.80 -23.08 -1.68
C TYR A 102 -3.57 -23.07 -0.37
N ASP A 103 -3.41 -24.15 0.39
CA ASP A 103 -3.93 -24.24 1.76
C ASP A 103 -2.75 -24.26 2.76
N HIS A 104 -2.89 -23.61 3.88
CA HIS A 104 -1.86 -23.43 4.90
C HIS A 104 -2.18 -24.12 6.24
N HIS A 105 -3.29 -24.88 6.31
CA HIS A 105 -3.77 -25.47 7.57
C HIS A 105 -2.99 -26.71 8.03
N GLN A 106 -2.02 -27.20 7.27
CA GLN A 106 -1.22 -28.37 7.64
C GLN A 106 -0.30 -28.04 8.85
N LEU A 107 -0.21 -28.97 9.82
CA LEU A 107 0.69 -28.83 10.96
C LEU A 107 2.17 -28.65 10.57
N THR A 108 2.55 -29.17 9.41
CA THR A 108 3.91 -29.08 8.86
C THR A 108 4.18 -27.83 8.05
N PHE A 109 3.14 -27.03 7.72
CA PHE A 109 3.27 -25.80 6.95
C PHE A 109 4.00 -24.73 7.76
N LYS A 110 5.07 -24.18 7.21
CA LYS A 110 5.92 -23.18 7.87
C LYS A 110 6.35 -22.05 6.93
N GLU A 111 5.85 -22.06 5.69
CA GLU A 111 6.27 -21.05 4.73
C GLU A 111 5.89 -19.64 5.20
N THR A 112 6.87 -18.75 5.10
CA THR A 112 6.75 -17.32 5.31
C THR A 112 7.07 -16.59 4.01
N PHE A 113 6.78 -15.31 3.92
CA PHE A 113 7.16 -14.55 2.73
C PHE A 113 8.67 -14.59 2.49
N SER A 114 9.46 -14.48 3.55
CA SER A 114 10.93 -14.56 3.47
C SER A 114 11.45 -15.95 3.10
N THR A 115 10.76 -17.05 3.43
CA THR A 115 11.19 -18.39 2.99
C THR A 115 10.88 -18.64 1.51
N VAL A 116 9.80 -18.07 0.99
CA VAL A 116 9.41 -18.16 -0.43
C VAL A 116 10.24 -17.21 -1.30
N HIS A 117 10.58 -16.02 -0.76
CA HIS A 117 11.33 -14.96 -1.45
C HIS A 117 12.57 -14.52 -0.66
N PRO A 118 13.56 -15.40 -0.46
CA PRO A 118 14.77 -15.09 0.32
C PRO A 118 15.59 -13.95 -0.27
N GLU A 119 15.45 -13.68 -1.58
CA GLU A 119 16.11 -12.58 -2.28
C GLU A 119 15.56 -11.19 -1.90
N LEU A 120 14.38 -11.13 -1.25
CA LEU A 120 13.74 -9.88 -0.80
C LEU A 120 14.02 -9.54 0.67
N GLY A 121 14.78 -10.39 1.38
CA GLY A 121 15.17 -10.19 2.77
C GLY A 121 14.51 -11.17 3.73
N ASP A 122 14.90 -11.09 5.00
CA ASP A 122 14.51 -12.00 6.07
C ASP A 122 13.58 -11.39 7.14
N GLU A 123 13.01 -10.21 6.84
CA GLU A 123 12.22 -9.44 7.80
C GLU A 123 10.78 -9.96 8.01
N PHE A 124 10.28 -10.87 7.14
CA PHE A 124 8.91 -11.37 7.18
C PHE A 124 8.89 -12.84 7.63
N ASP A 125 8.70 -13.03 8.92
CA ASP A 125 8.68 -14.34 9.61
C ASP A 125 7.27 -14.85 9.93
N ILE A 126 6.22 -14.07 9.57
CA ILE A 126 4.83 -14.46 9.74
C ILE A 126 4.49 -15.57 8.74
N ARG A 127 3.88 -16.64 9.22
CA ARG A 127 3.41 -17.75 8.39
C ARG A 127 2.36 -17.24 7.40
N LEU A 128 2.48 -17.62 6.13
CA LEU A 128 1.56 -17.24 5.07
C LEU A 128 0.17 -17.82 5.32
N SER A 129 -0.86 -17.03 5.05
CA SER A 129 -2.24 -17.46 4.82
C SER A 129 -2.44 -17.85 3.35
N SER A 130 -3.64 -18.25 2.97
CA SER A 130 -3.92 -18.51 1.56
C SER A 130 -3.83 -17.25 0.70
N ALA A 131 -4.13 -16.04 1.25
CA ALA A 131 -3.83 -14.77 0.58
C ALA A 131 -2.33 -14.57 0.37
N GLY A 132 -1.53 -14.80 1.40
CA GLY A 132 -0.08 -14.68 1.33
C GLY A 132 0.54 -15.66 0.32
N LEU A 133 0.04 -16.91 0.28
CA LEU A 133 0.45 -17.89 -0.71
C LEU A 133 0.13 -17.46 -2.14
N VAL A 134 -1.12 -17.09 -2.42
CA VAL A 134 -1.51 -16.62 -3.77
C VAL A 134 -0.71 -15.36 -4.15
N TYR A 135 -0.51 -14.43 -3.22
CA TYR A 135 0.29 -13.24 -3.46
C TYR A 135 1.74 -13.60 -3.79
N SER A 136 2.37 -14.48 -3.03
CA SER A 136 3.75 -14.89 -3.24
C SER A 136 4.01 -15.45 -4.65
N PHE A 137 3.07 -16.19 -5.22
CA PHE A 137 3.28 -16.82 -6.53
C PHE A 137 2.66 -16.07 -7.72
N TYR A 138 1.67 -15.21 -7.48
CA TYR A 138 0.95 -14.49 -8.55
C TYR A 138 0.98 -12.98 -8.39
N GLY A 139 1.47 -12.44 -7.27
CA GLY A 139 1.34 -11.04 -6.91
C GLY A 139 1.90 -10.07 -7.94
N GLU A 140 3.08 -10.31 -8.51
CA GLU A 140 3.64 -9.45 -9.56
C GLU A 140 2.74 -9.39 -10.79
N ARG A 141 2.19 -10.54 -11.23
CA ARG A 141 1.27 -10.62 -12.35
C ARG A 141 -0.06 -9.92 -12.06
N VAL A 142 -0.57 -10.08 -10.83
CA VAL A 142 -1.78 -9.42 -10.33
C VAL A 142 -1.59 -7.90 -10.33
N ILE A 143 -0.48 -7.41 -9.78
CA ILE A 143 -0.12 -5.99 -9.77
C ILE A 143 -0.07 -5.45 -11.20
N GLN A 144 0.65 -6.12 -12.10
CA GLN A 144 0.78 -5.69 -13.49
C GLN A 144 -0.58 -5.66 -14.21
N SER A 145 -1.44 -6.67 -13.99
CA SER A 145 -2.78 -6.71 -14.59
C SER A 145 -3.66 -5.56 -14.11
N ILE A 146 -3.62 -5.23 -12.82
CA ILE A 146 -4.34 -4.09 -12.24
C ILE A 146 -3.83 -2.78 -12.84
N LEU A 147 -2.51 -2.56 -12.86
CA LEU A 147 -1.90 -1.34 -13.39
C LEU A 147 -2.20 -1.14 -14.87
N GLN A 148 -2.15 -2.21 -15.66
CA GLN A 148 -2.48 -2.16 -17.08
C GLN A 148 -3.94 -1.77 -17.29
N ARG A 149 -4.87 -2.35 -16.53
CA ARG A 149 -6.30 -2.09 -16.65
C ARG A 149 -6.68 -0.69 -16.15
N GLU A 150 -6.20 -0.31 -14.98
CA GLU A 150 -6.66 0.92 -14.30
C GLU A 150 -5.94 2.19 -14.79
N ARG A 151 -4.70 2.09 -15.25
CA ARG A 151 -3.85 3.24 -15.57
C ARG A 151 -3.05 3.11 -16.87
N ASN A 152 -3.06 1.96 -17.53
CA ASN A 152 -2.20 1.66 -18.68
C ASN A 152 -0.70 1.87 -18.36
N ILE A 153 -0.27 1.43 -17.18
CA ILE A 153 1.10 1.56 -16.68
C ILE A 153 1.77 0.18 -16.69
N GLN A 154 3.04 0.17 -17.07
CA GLN A 154 3.95 -0.95 -16.91
C GLN A 154 5.13 -0.52 -16.05
N LEU A 155 5.40 -1.25 -14.98
CA LEU A 155 6.55 -1.01 -14.13
C LEU A 155 7.82 -1.64 -14.73
N SER A 156 8.98 -1.02 -14.47
CA SER A 156 10.26 -1.69 -14.67
C SER A 156 10.41 -2.85 -13.68
N GLU A 157 11.29 -3.81 -13.98
CA GLU A 157 11.55 -4.94 -13.08
C GLU A 157 11.94 -4.48 -11.65
N ALA A 158 12.80 -3.47 -11.55
CA ALA A 158 13.21 -2.91 -10.27
C ALA A 158 12.03 -2.29 -9.49
N ASN A 159 11.17 -1.54 -10.19
CA ASN A 159 9.99 -0.94 -9.56
C ASN A 159 8.92 -1.98 -9.24
N MET A 160 8.81 -3.07 -10.02
CA MET A 160 7.91 -4.17 -9.70
C MET A 160 8.33 -4.87 -8.41
N LYS A 161 9.62 -5.17 -8.23
CA LYS A 161 10.13 -5.74 -6.97
C LYS A 161 9.86 -4.85 -5.76
N LEU A 162 10.05 -3.53 -5.92
CA LEU A 162 9.72 -2.55 -4.87
C LEU A 162 8.22 -2.52 -4.56
N ALA A 163 7.37 -2.52 -5.59
CA ALA A 163 5.92 -2.55 -5.43
C ALA A 163 5.46 -3.84 -4.76
N PHE A 164 5.94 -4.98 -5.22
CA PHE A 164 5.62 -6.28 -4.69
C PHE A 164 5.95 -6.38 -3.19
N LEU A 165 7.15 -5.98 -2.79
CA LEU A 165 7.56 -5.96 -1.38
C LEU A 165 6.71 -4.98 -0.55
N GLN A 166 6.46 -3.78 -1.06
CA GLN A 166 5.73 -2.75 -0.31
C GLN A 166 4.24 -3.08 -0.15
N ILE A 167 3.62 -3.68 -1.16
CA ILE A 167 2.22 -4.13 -1.08
C ILE A 167 2.10 -5.31 -0.11
N TYR A 168 3.06 -6.26 -0.12
CA TYR A 168 3.10 -7.30 0.90
C TYR A 168 3.12 -6.69 2.30
N ARG A 169 4.06 -5.80 2.58
CA ARG A 169 4.22 -5.12 3.89
C ARG A 169 2.97 -4.36 4.32
N ASN A 170 2.33 -3.65 3.40
CA ASN A 170 1.22 -2.73 3.73
C ASN A 170 -0.15 -3.40 3.76
N PHE A 171 -0.32 -4.55 3.11
CA PHE A 171 -1.63 -5.14 2.92
C PHE A 171 -1.67 -6.63 3.27
N ILE A 172 -0.82 -7.45 2.67
CA ILE A 172 -0.92 -8.91 2.79
C ILE A 172 -0.41 -9.40 4.14
N CYS A 173 0.68 -8.85 4.66
CA CYS A 173 1.29 -9.24 5.94
C CYS A 173 0.31 -9.13 7.12
N GLU A 174 -0.58 -8.11 7.14
CA GLU A 174 -1.65 -8.00 8.14
C GLU A 174 -2.65 -9.16 8.02
N LEU A 175 -3.01 -9.56 6.80
CA LEU A 175 -3.95 -10.67 6.58
C LEU A 175 -3.34 -11.98 7.06
N ASP A 176 -2.08 -12.24 6.71
CA ASP A 176 -1.33 -13.41 7.17
C ASP A 176 -1.26 -13.46 8.71
N ALA A 177 -0.96 -12.34 9.34
CA ALA A 177 -0.87 -12.26 10.81
C ALA A 177 -2.20 -12.54 11.50
N ILE A 178 -3.27 -11.91 11.03
CA ILE A 178 -4.60 -12.06 11.64
C ILE A 178 -5.14 -13.46 11.44
N ASP A 179 -4.98 -14.03 10.26
CA ASP A 179 -5.46 -15.36 9.93
C ASP A 179 -4.73 -16.44 10.75
N ASN A 180 -3.43 -16.31 10.92
CA ASN A 180 -2.63 -17.20 11.74
C ASN A 180 -2.68 -16.90 13.26
N GLY A 181 -3.47 -15.91 13.70
CA GLY A 181 -3.61 -15.55 15.12
C GLY A 181 -2.34 -14.95 15.74
N VAL A 182 -1.47 -14.34 14.91
CA VAL A 182 -0.24 -13.68 15.39
C VAL A 182 -0.60 -12.34 16.04
N PRO A 183 -0.18 -12.08 17.29
CA PRO A 183 -0.47 -10.82 17.95
C PRO A 183 0.33 -9.67 17.36
N MET A 184 -0.27 -8.46 17.30
CA MET A 184 0.37 -7.26 16.76
C MET A 184 1.64 -6.84 17.55
N PHE A 185 1.76 -7.21 18.80
CA PHE A 185 2.90 -6.91 19.68
C PHE A 185 3.07 -8.01 20.74
N GLU A 186 4.29 -8.19 21.19
CA GLU A 186 4.62 -9.15 22.23
C GLU A 186 4.31 -8.60 23.62
N GLY A 187 3.59 -9.39 24.41
CA GLY A 187 3.28 -9.12 25.83
C GLY A 187 2.24 -8.03 26.09
N GLY A 188 1.52 -8.17 27.18
CA GLY A 188 0.50 -7.22 27.64
C GLY A 188 -0.82 -7.30 26.88
N GLU A 189 -1.83 -6.65 27.45
CA GLU A 189 -3.16 -6.52 26.86
C GLU A 189 -3.26 -5.20 26.09
N PRO A 190 -3.87 -5.19 24.88
CA PRO A 190 -4.08 -3.97 24.14
C PRO A 190 -5.01 -3.02 24.91
N ARG A 191 -4.65 -1.73 24.99
CA ARG A 191 -5.46 -0.71 25.69
C ARG A 191 -6.82 -0.47 25.05
N TYR A 192 -6.99 -0.84 23.77
CA TYR A 192 -8.25 -0.77 23.02
C TYR A 192 -8.27 -1.83 21.92
N LYS A 193 -9.47 -2.21 21.49
CA LYS A 193 -9.66 -3.18 20.42
C LYS A 193 -9.78 -2.46 19.07
N ILE A 194 -9.01 -2.89 18.08
CA ILE A 194 -9.20 -2.50 16.68
C ILE A 194 -10.22 -3.47 16.06
N SER A 195 -11.32 -2.95 15.55
CA SER A 195 -12.41 -3.74 14.94
C SER A 195 -12.84 -3.19 13.57
N THR A 196 -11.99 -2.35 12.97
CA THR A 196 -12.25 -1.67 11.69
C THR A 196 -11.24 -2.05 10.60
N HIS A 197 -10.26 -2.92 10.91
CA HIS A 197 -9.34 -3.48 9.93
C HIS A 197 -10.10 -4.37 8.92
N LEU A 198 -9.48 -4.62 7.76
CA LEU A 198 -10.15 -5.29 6.64
C LEU A 198 -10.76 -6.64 7.04
N SER A 199 -10.00 -7.51 7.72
CA SER A 199 -10.48 -8.83 8.14
C SER A 199 -11.73 -8.75 9.04
N ALA A 200 -11.80 -7.77 9.95
CA ALA A 200 -12.98 -7.57 10.80
C ALA A 200 -14.19 -7.08 9.98
N ARG A 201 -13.98 -6.25 8.96
CA ARG A 201 -15.07 -5.77 8.08
C ARG A 201 -15.57 -6.86 7.17
N ILE A 202 -14.69 -7.68 6.61
CA ILE A 202 -15.05 -8.86 5.82
C ILE A 202 -15.81 -9.86 6.69
N GLY A 203 -15.34 -10.17 7.88
CA GLY A 203 -16.03 -11.06 8.82
C GLY A 203 -17.47 -10.65 9.13
N LYS A 204 -17.76 -9.33 9.18
CA LYS A 204 -19.12 -8.80 9.40
C LYS A 204 -20.07 -8.99 8.19
N LEU A 205 -19.56 -9.34 7.03
CA LEU A 205 -20.38 -9.65 5.86
C LEU A 205 -20.95 -11.07 5.91
N ASN A 206 -20.42 -11.97 6.73
CA ASN A 206 -21.02 -13.27 6.97
C ASN A 206 -22.45 -13.13 7.53
N PRO A 207 -23.37 -14.05 7.23
CA PRO A 207 -24.66 -14.08 7.87
C PRO A 207 -24.56 -14.09 9.39
N SER A 208 -25.39 -13.32 10.08
CA SER A 208 -25.49 -13.37 11.53
C SER A 208 -26.22 -14.65 11.97
N TRP A 209 -26.07 -15.02 13.23
CA TRP A 209 -26.79 -16.18 13.78
C TRP A 209 -28.32 -16.01 13.71
N GLN A 210 -28.84 -14.81 13.53
CA GLN A 210 -30.28 -14.50 13.36
C GLN A 210 -30.71 -14.56 11.89
N ASP A 211 -29.79 -14.44 10.94
CA ASP A 211 -30.09 -14.31 9.50
C ASP A 211 -29.60 -15.55 8.71
N MET A 212 -29.86 -16.75 9.23
CA MET A 212 -29.39 -18.02 8.68
C MET A 212 -29.86 -18.33 7.24
N ASN A 213 -30.83 -17.60 6.74
CA ASN A 213 -31.39 -17.81 5.38
C ASN A 213 -30.71 -16.94 4.30
N LEU A 214 -29.67 -16.16 4.65
CA LEU A 214 -28.94 -15.35 3.68
C LEU A 214 -28.05 -16.24 2.81
N ASP A 215 -28.01 -15.92 1.52
CA ASP A 215 -27.11 -16.56 0.56
C ASP A 215 -25.65 -16.22 0.88
N THR A 216 -24.94 -17.20 1.43
CA THR A 216 -23.52 -17.04 1.83
C THR A 216 -22.62 -16.83 0.63
N ASP A 217 -22.93 -17.39 -0.55
CA ASP A 217 -22.12 -17.21 -1.75
C ASP A 217 -22.28 -15.81 -2.32
N GLN A 218 -23.50 -15.28 -2.30
CA GLN A 218 -23.70 -13.85 -2.62
C GLN A 218 -22.93 -12.94 -1.67
N ARG A 219 -22.92 -13.23 -0.37
CA ARG A 219 -22.15 -12.50 0.64
C ARG A 219 -20.65 -12.59 0.42
N PHE A 220 -20.16 -13.76 0.00
CA PHE A 220 -18.76 -13.95 -0.39
C PHE A 220 -18.37 -13.05 -1.56
N HIS A 221 -19.19 -12.97 -2.61
CA HIS A 221 -18.94 -12.04 -3.72
C HIS A 221 -18.97 -10.57 -3.30
N MET A 222 -19.84 -10.18 -2.36
CA MET A 222 -19.82 -8.84 -1.78
C MET A 222 -18.52 -8.59 -1.01
N ALA A 223 -18.05 -9.57 -0.25
CA ALA A 223 -16.77 -9.50 0.47
C ALA A 223 -15.60 -9.34 -0.49
N MET A 224 -15.57 -10.10 -1.59
CA MET A 224 -14.57 -9.94 -2.65
C MET A 224 -14.56 -8.53 -3.26
N SER A 225 -15.74 -7.93 -3.45
CA SER A 225 -15.84 -6.55 -3.96
C SER A 225 -15.27 -5.53 -2.99
N VAL A 226 -15.52 -5.68 -1.68
CA VAL A 226 -15.00 -4.77 -0.64
C VAL A 226 -13.48 -4.91 -0.52
N ALA A 227 -12.99 -6.13 -0.32
CA ALA A 227 -11.56 -6.39 -0.16
C ALA A 227 -10.78 -6.04 -1.43
N GLY A 228 -11.34 -6.37 -2.58
CA GLY A 228 -10.74 -6.10 -3.88
C GLY A 228 -10.57 -4.62 -4.19
N LYS A 229 -11.55 -3.79 -3.85
CA LYS A 229 -11.44 -2.34 -4.01
C LYS A 229 -10.26 -1.79 -3.21
N GLU A 230 -10.12 -2.19 -1.95
CA GLU A 230 -9.02 -1.73 -1.10
C GLU A 230 -7.66 -2.24 -1.57
N PHE A 231 -7.59 -3.48 -2.05
CA PHE A 231 -6.37 -4.02 -2.64
C PHE A 231 -5.96 -3.24 -3.89
N VAL A 232 -6.89 -2.95 -4.81
CA VAL A 232 -6.63 -2.14 -6.00
C VAL A 232 -6.17 -0.73 -5.63
N GLU A 233 -6.83 -0.08 -4.67
CA GLU A 233 -6.43 1.25 -4.18
C GLU A 233 -5.00 1.23 -3.61
N ASN A 234 -4.63 0.19 -2.85
CA ASN A 234 -3.27 0.01 -2.33
C ASN A 234 -2.24 -0.19 -3.45
N VAL A 235 -2.56 -1.02 -4.46
CA VAL A 235 -1.69 -1.22 -5.63
C VAL A 235 -1.45 0.11 -6.36
N LEU A 236 -2.51 0.88 -6.60
CA LEU A 236 -2.41 2.17 -7.28
C LEU A 236 -1.65 3.20 -6.46
N GLU A 237 -1.87 3.26 -5.15
CA GLU A 237 -1.14 4.17 -4.26
C GLU A 237 0.36 3.84 -4.28
N VAL A 238 0.73 2.56 -4.12
CA VAL A 238 2.14 2.15 -4.14
C VAL A 238 2.78 2.43 -5.49
N ALA A 239 2.15 2.01 -6.59
CA ALA A 239 2.76 2.11 -7.91
C ALA A 239 2.80 3.54 -8.47
N CYS A 240 1.74 4.34 -8.25
CA CYS A 240 1.60 5.66 -8.87
C CYS A 240 2.07 6.82 -7.98
N SER A 241 2.11 6.63 -6.66
CA SER A 241 2.48 7.67 -5.71
C SER A 241 3.77 7.32 -4.97
N TRP A 242 3.77 6.19 -4.27
CA TRP A 242 4.88 5.83 -3.40
C TRP A 242 6.19 5.58 -4.19
N ILE A 243 6.16 4.77 -5.26
CA ILE A 243 7.36 4.52 -6.08
C ILE A 243 7.89 5.81 -6.71
N ALA A 244 7.00 6.66 -7.24
CA ALA A 244 7.40 7.93 -7.84
C ALA A 244 8.10 8.85 -6.84
N ALA A 245 7.75 8.79 -5.56
CA ALA A 245 8.38 9.60 -4.51
C ALA A 245 9.86 9.26 -4.31
N ARG A 246 10.30 8.02 -4.59
CA ARG A 246 11.69 7.60 -4.39
C ARG A 246 12.69 8.50 -5.14
N ASP A 247 12.40 8.81 -6.41
CA ASP A 247 13.26 9.65 -7.22
C ASP A 247 13.35 11.10 -6.69
N HIS A 248 12.23 11.63 -6.19
CA HIS A 248 12.25 12.96 -5.55
C HIS A 248 13.14 12.98 -4.30
N VAL A 249 13.06 11.94 -3.46
CA VAL A 249 13.89 11.83 -2.25
C VAL A 249 15.36 11.60 -2.61
N ARG A 250 15.65 10.76 -3.60
CA ARG A 250 17.02 10.52 -4.10
C ARG A 250 17.66 11.82 -4.58
N LEU A 251 16.95 12.58 -5.43
CA LEU A 251 17.45 13.87 -5.93
C LEU A 251 17.67 14.89 -4.81
N ALA A 252 16.81 14.91 -3.79
CA ALA A 252 17.00 15.78 -2.63
C ALA A 252 18.23 15.38 -1.82
N LEU A 253 18.49 14.09 -1.64
CA LEU A 253 19.65 13.56 -0.93
C LEU A 253 20.96 13.89 -1.69
N GLU A 254 20.99 13.69 -3.01
CA GLU A 254 22.12 14.03 -3.87
C GLU A 254 22.46 15.54 -3.83
N LYS A 255 21.43 16.39 -3.76
CA LYS A 255 21.56 17.86 -3.71
C LYS A 255 21.77 18.42 -2.30
N ALA A 256 21.76 17.61 -1.25
CA ALA A 256 21.82 18.07 0.14
C ALA A 256 23.06 18.97 0.42
N ALA A 257 24.21 18.65 -0.18
CA ALA A 257 25.42 19.45 -0.04
C ALA A 257 25.32 20.88 -0.63
N SER A 258 24.44 21.07 -1.63
CA SER A 258 24.17 22.40 -2.20
C SER A 258 23.21 23.24 -1.34
N ILE A 259 22.49 22.62 -0.43
CA ILE A 259 21.63 23.30 0.54
C ILE A 259 22.45 23.71 1.77
N HIS A 260 23.22 22.76 2.32
CA HIS A 260 24.15 23.02 3.43
C HIS A 260 25.31 22.02 3.40
N GLU A 261 26.52 22.45 3.69
CA GLU A 261 27.74 21.62 3.64
C GLU A 261 27.68 20.37 4.52
N SER A 262 26.96 20.41 5.65
CA SER A 262 26.76 19.28 6.55
C SER A 262 25.87 18.18 5.97
N ARG A 263 25.17 18.41 4.83
CA ARG A 263 24.16 17.53 4.23
C ARG A 263 22.98 17.16 5.14
N GLN A 264 22.78 17.90 6.23
CA GLN A 264 21.74 17.59 7.22
C GLN A 264 20.35 18.09 6.83
N ILE A 265 20.23 18.92 5.80
CA ILE A 265 18.96 19.49 5.32
C ILE A 265 18.64 18.96 3.94
N LEU A 266 17.47 18.36 3.80
CA LEU A 266 16.90 17.95 2.51
C LEU A 266 15.82 18.95 2.07
N LEU A 267 15.77 19.22 0.77
CA LEU A 267 14.75 20.07 0.16
C LEU A 267 13.94 19.25 -0.87
N LEU A 268 12.66 19.08 -0.58
CA LEU A 268 11.66 18.51 -1.48
C LEU A 268 10.81 19.67 -2.02
N GLU A 269 10.79 19.88 -3.32
CA GLU A 269 9.98 20.96 -3.93
C GLU A 269 8.48 20.73 -3.73
N THR A 270 8.07 19.48 -3.59
CA THR A 270 6.68 19.05 -3.34
C THR A 270 6.65 17.99 -2.26
N PHE A 271 5.62 17.99 -1.41
CA PHE A 271 5.43 16.92 -0.44
C PHE A 271 5.21 15.57 -1.13
N CYS A 272 5.89 14.55 -0.64
CA CYS A 272 5.74 13.17 -1.06
C CYS A 272 5.97 12.23 0.13
N PRO A 273 5.63 10.93 0.07
CA PRO A 273 5.89 9.95 1.12
C PRO A 273 7.38 9.61 1.21
N TRP A 274 8.17 10.48 1.84
CA TRP A 274 9.63 10.48 1.83
C TRP A 274 10.30 9.58 2.88
N LYS A 275 9.64 9.29 4.03
CA LYS A 275 10.32 8.72 5.21
C LYS A 275 10.93 7.34 4.97
N VAL A 276 10.16 6.41 4.39
CA VAL A 276 10.63 5.04 4.09
C VAL A 276 11.70 5.06 2.99
N HIS A 277 11.49 5.90 1.96
CA HIS A 277 12.49 6.06 0.90
C HIS A 277 13.79 6.63 1.40
N LEU A 278 13.72 7.62 2.31
CA LEU A 278 14.93 8.19 2.91
C LEU A 278 15.70 7.13 3.72
N ASP A 279 15.03 6.34 4.57
CA ASP A 279 15.69 5.28 5.34
C ASP A 279 16.39 4.24 4.44
N SER A 280 15.74 3.84 3.34
CA SER A 280 16.31 2.93 2.34
C SER A 280 17.50 3.56 1.60
N LEU A 281 17.35 4.82 1.12
CA LEU A 281 18.38 5.53 0.37
C LEU A 281 19.58 5.88 1.25
N GLU A 282 19.39 6.18 2.53
CA GLU A 282 20.49 6.41 3.47
C GLU A 282 21.39 5.18 3.62
N LYS A 283 20.82 3.98 3.60
CA LYS A 283 21.56 2.72 3.62
C LYS A 283 22.31 2.50 2.30
N GLU A 284 21.64 2.75 1.18
CA GLU A 284 22.19 2.59 -0.16
C GLU A 284 23.38 3.54 -0.43
N TYR A 285 23.30 4.79 0.07
CA TYR A 285 24.32 5.81 -0.09
C TYR A 285 25.34 5.86 1.07
N ASP A 286 25.22 4.97 2.05
CA ASP A 286 26.05 4.96 3.27
C ASP A 286 26.11 6.32 4.01
N VAL A 287 24.93 6.94 4.17
CA VAL A 287 24.76 8.24 4.84
C VAL A 287 23.72 8.18 5.96
N LYS A 288 23.58 7.02 6.60
CA LYS A 288 22.57 6.80 7.64
C LYS A 288 22.69 7.81 8.77
N GLY A 289 21.56 8.49 9.05
CA GLY A 289 21.46 9.46 10.14
C GLY A 289 22.02 10.84 9.84
N VAL A 290 22.60 11.08 8.66
CA VAL A 290 23.12 12.40 8.24
C VAL A 290 21.98 13.41 8.05
N PRO A 291 20.92 13.17 7.25
CA PRO A 291 19.77 14.06 7.18
C PRO A 291 19.04 14.19 8.51
N LYS A 292 18.79 15.42 8.95
CA LYS A 292 18.11 15.73 10.21
C LYS A 292 16.82 16.53 10.03
N LEU A 293 16.75 17.35 9.01
CA LEU A 293 15.61 18.18 8.67
C LEU A 293 15.23 17.99 7.20
N VAL A 294 13.92 18.03 6.93
CA VAL A 294 13.36 18.02 5.57
C VAL A 294 12.51 19.25 5.40
N ILE A 295 12.75 20.01 4.34
CA ILE A 295 11.94 21.14 3.88
C ILE A 295 11.06 20.65 2.74
N PHE A 296 9.77 20.99 2.75
CA PHE A 296 8.86 20.67 1.64
C PHE A 296 7.71 21.66 1.51
N ASN A 297 7.14 21.76 0.30
CA ASN A 297 5.92 22.51 0.04
C ASN A 297 4.71 21.55 0.15
N ASP A 298 3.71 21.91 0.97
CA ASP A 298 2.49 21.11 1.15
C ASP A 298 1.34 21.49 0.20
N GLY A 299 1.63 22.33 -0.80
CA GLY A 299 0.66 22.89 -1.74
C GLY A 299 0.13 24.28 -1.36
N ASN A 300 0.27 24.67 -0.08
CA ASN A 300 -0.19 25.98 0.41
C ASN A 300 0.95 26.81 1.03
N SER A 301 1.92 26.13 1.62
CA SER A 301 3.02 26.78 2.35
C SER A 301 4.20 25.82 2.51
N TRP A 302 5.30 26.33 3.02
CA TRP A 302 6.50 25.57 3.26
C TRP A 302 6.54 24.99 4.69
N ARG A 303 7.09 23.79 4.82
CA ARG A 303 7.25 23.09 6.09
C ARG A 303 8.71 22.74 6.32
N VAL A 304 9.11 22.77 7.59
CA VAL A 304 10.39 22.22 8.06
C VAL A 304 10.05 21.15 9.07
N ALA A 305 10.40 19.90 8.79
CA ALA A 305 10.12 18.77 9.66
C ALA A 305 11.39 18.04 10.07
N GLY A 306 11.44 17.56 11.32
CA GLY A 306 12.50 16.68 11.79
C GLY A 306 12.44 15.31 11.13
N VAL A 307 13.60 14.79 10.69
CA VAL A 307 13.70 13.41 10.23
C VAL A 307 13.56 12.48 11.44
N PRO A 308 12.62 11.51 11.42
CA PRO A 308 12.47 10.57 12.53
C PRO A 308 13.65 9.59 12.60
N VAL A 309 13.90 9.01 13.77
CA VAL A 309 15.00 8.01 13.97
C VAL A 309 14.74 6.72 13.20
N THR A 310 13.45 6.34 13.06
CA THR A 310 12.96 5.30 12.14
C THR A 310 11.72 5.81 11.42
N PRO A 311 11.32 5.27 10.25
CA PRO A 311 10.20 5.79 9.47
C PRO A 311 8.87 5.91 10.23
N THR A 312 8.64 5.06 11.22
CA THR A 312 7.42 5.01 12.04
C THR A 312 7.55 5.70 13.39
N SER A 313 8.77 6.18 13.75
CA SER A 313 9.03 6.80 15.05
C SER A 313 8.44 8.21 15.15
N TYR A 314 7.97 8.56 16.33
CA TYR A 314 7.64 9.94 16.71
C TYR A 314 8.86 10.71 17.28
N VAL A 315 10.00 10.03 17.49
CA VAL A 315 11.24 10.64 17.95
C VAL A 315 12.02 11.14 16.75
N GLY A 316 12.26 12.47 16.69
CA GLY A 316 13.04 13.11 15.63
C GLY A 316 14.55 13.05 15.94
N ARG A 317 15.37 13.01 14.90
CA ARG A 317 16.84 13.14 15.00
C ARG A 317 17.26 14.55 15.40
N LYS A 318 16.44 15.54 15.09
CA LYS A 318 16.56 16.95 15.45
C LYS A 318 15.17 17.55 15.57
N PHE A 319 14.96 18.36 16.59
CA PHE A 319 13.75 19.16 16.76
C PHE A 319 14.08 20.63 16.48
N LEU A 320 13.06 21.40 16.12
CA LEU A 320 13.17 22.85 16.04
C LEU A 320 13.47 23.45 17.43
N PRO A 321 14.19 24.59 17.49
CA PRO A 321 14.65 25.20 18.75
C PRO A 321 13.59 25.35 19.81
N LYS A 322 13.92 25.00 21.06
CA LYS A 322 12.99 25.10 22.21
C LYS A 322 12.32 26.48 22.34
N PRO A 323 13.03 27.62 22.16
CA PRO A 323 12.42 28.94 22.26
C PRO A 323 11.32 29.22 21.22
N TRP A 324 11.27 28.48 20.11
CA TRP A 324 10.30 28.68 19.04
C TRP A 324 9.03 27.82 19.21
N ARG A 325 9.08 26.81 20.09
CA ARG A 325 8.03 25.80 20.21
C ARG A 325 6.75 26.40 20.77
N GLY A 326 5.63 26.15 20.09
CA GLY A 326 4.31 26.66 20.45
C GLY A 326 4.04 28.09 19.96
N LEU A 327 5.06 28.80 19.47
CA LEU A 327 4.92 30.17 18.96
C LEU A 327 4.35 30.20 17.54
N ARG A 328 3.76 31.34 17.17
CA ARG A 328 3.13 31.57 15.88
C ARG A 328 3.37 32.99 15.38
N ASP A 329 3.28 33.16 14.08
CA ASP A 329 3.21 34.42 13.36
C ASP A 329 4.24 35.45 13.84
N LYS A 330 3.80 36.66 14.22
CA LYS A 330 4.68 37.75 14.60
C LYS A 330 5.58 37.45 15.78
N GLU A 331 5.07 36.76 16.80
CA GLU A 331 5.85 36.39 17.98
C GLU A 331 6.98 35.42 17.61
N LEU A 332 6.67 34.44 16.78
CA LEU A 332 7.66 33.49 16.28
C LEU A 332 8.70 34.21 15.43
N CYS A 333 8.27 35.10 14.51
CA CYS A 333 9.19 35.86 13.66
C CYS A 333 10.17 36.71 14.49
N GLN A 334 9.69 37.35 15.56
CA GLN A 334 10.52 38.16 16.45
C GLN A 334 11.57 37.31 17.21
N ILE A 335 11.14 36.20 17.80
CA ILE A 335 12.05 35.34 18.58
C ILE A 335 13.03 34.59 17.69
N ALA A 336 12.60 34.14 16.52
CA ALA A 336 13.46 33.46 15.56
C ALA A 336 14.32 34.41 14.73
N GLU A 337 14.01 35.72 14.71
CA GLU A 337 14.59 36.74 13.82
C GLU A 337 14.53 36.30 12.35
N ILE A 338 13.38 35.76 11.93
CA ILE A 338 13.08 35.30 10.57
C ILE A 338 11.68 35.76 10.23
N GLU A 339 11.54 36.54 9.17
CA GLU A 339 10.24 36.95 8.66
C GLU A 339 9.49 35.78 7.99
N ASP A 340 8.16 35.91 7.84
CA ASP A 340 7.30 34.95 7.15
C ASP A 340 7.22 33.55 7.76
N LEU A 341 7.59 33.37 9.01
CA LEU A 341 7.29 32.17 9.75
C LEU A 341 5.81 32.17 10.17
N THR A 342 5.21 30.97 10.22
CA THR A 342 3.78 30.81 10.56
C THR A 342 3.56 30.11 11.89
N PHE A 343 4.30 29.07 12.20
CA PHE A 343 4.22 28.35 13.47
C PHE A 343 5.42 27.44 13.69
N VAL A 344 5.63 27.05 14.95
CA VAL A 344 6.40 25.87 15.35
C VAL A 344 5.51 25.04 16.29
N HIS A 345 5.36 23.76 16.01
CA HIS A 345 4.59 22.86 16.86
C HIS A 345 5.18 22.81 18.27
N HIS A 346 4.33 22.65 19.30
CA HIS A 346 4.78 22.68 20.71
C HIS A 346 5.84 21.62 21.06
N THR A 347 5.88 20.47 20.32
CA THR A 347 6.94 19.46 20.47
C THR A 347 8.17 19.76 19.62
N GLY A 348 8.10 20.69 18.68
CA GLY A 348 9.21 21.06 17.80
C GLY A 348 9.46 20.14 16.60
N PHE A 349 8.63 19.13 16.35
CA PHE A 349 8.84 18.17 15.26
C PHE A 349 8.60 18.76 13.85
N ILE A 350 7.83 19.85 13.78
CA ILE A 350 7.47 20.53 12.53
C ILE A 350 7.25 22.03 12.77
N GLY A 351 7.61 22.84 11.79
CA GLY A 351 7.30 24.25 11.69
C GLY A 351 6.82 24.62 10.30
N GLY A 352 6.31 25.83 10.15
CA GLY A 352 5.76 26.36 8.91
C GLY A 352 6.28 27.74 8.57
N ALA A 353 6.39 28.03 7.27
CA ALA A 353 6.76 29.33 6.70
C ALA A 353 5.94 29.61 5.45
N LYS A 354 5.76 30.91 5.12
CA LYS A 354 5.05 31.33 3.91
C LYS A 354 5.88 31.16 2.66
N THR A 355 7.21 31.34 2.79
CA THR A 355 8.18 31.33 1.68
C THR A 355 9.20 30.20 1.84
N LYS A 356 9.81 29.78 0.74
CA LYS A 356 10.90 28.81 0.71
C LYS A 356 12.11 29.32 1.46
N GLU A 357 12.42 30.60 1.27
CA GLU A 357 13.55 31.29 1.87
C GLU A 357 13.43 31.32 3.40
N ALA A 358 12.23 31.62 3.93
CA ALA A 358 11.96 31.58 5.36
C ALA A 358 12.06 30.16 5.94
N ALA A 359 11.58 29.14 5.22
CA ALA A 359 11.73 27.75 5.62
C ALA A 359 13.20 27.30 5.63
N LEU A 360 13.97 27.71 4.63
CA LEU A 360 15.41 27.45 4.58
C LEU A 360 16.14 28.13 5.74
N ALA A 361 15.86 29.41 6.02
CA ALA A 361 16.43 30.13 7.16
C ALA A 361 16.07 29.44 8.50
N MET A 362 14.80 29.01 8.66
CA MET A 362 14.37 28.23 9.83
C MET A 362 15.19 26.94 9.99
N ALA A 363 15.41 26.19 8.90
CA ALA A 363 16.17 24.94 8.94
C ALA A 363 17.65 25.19 9.26
N LEU A 364 18.27 26.18 8.63
CA LEU A 364 19.68 26.54 8.86
C LEU A 364 19.90 26.93 10.33
N LYS A 365 19.16 27.91 10.86
CA LYS A 365 19.25 28.29 12.28
C LYS A 365 18.98 27.12 13.22
N SER A 366 18.09 26.18 12.84
CA SER A 366 17.80 24.99 13.66
C SER A 366 18.95 23.99 13.72
N ILE A 367 19.74 23.83 12.64
CA ILE A 367 20.91 22.95 12.63
C ILE A 367 22.01 23.49 13.56
N ASP A 368 22.22 24.81 13.52
CA ASP A 368 23.26 25.48 14.31
C ASP A 368 22.86 25.66 15.79
N PHE A 369 21.57 25.55 16.09
CA PHE A 369 21.07 25.72 17.45
C PHE A 369 21.50 24.56 18.35
N ALA A 370 22.25 24.84 19.40
CA ALA A 370 22.62 23.84 20.41
C ALA A 370 21.39 23.42 21.20
N ASP A 371 21.05 22.12 21.18
CA ASP A 371 20.06 21.54 22.08
C ASP A 371 20.76 21.35 23.46
N GLU A 372 20.48 22.24 24.41
CA GLU A 372 20.81 22.05 25.82
C GLU A 372 19.84 21.05 26.49
#